data_21a16095cc66668d4ac5faf8e7987dae
#
_entry.id   21a16095cc66668d4ac5faf8e7987dae
#
_cell.length_a   1.000
_cell.length_b   1.000
_cell.length_c   1.000
_cell.angle_alpha   90.00
_cell.angle_beta   90.00
_cell.angle_gamma   90.00
#
_symmetry.space_group_name_H-M   'P 1'
#
loop_
_entity.id
_entity.type
_entity.pdbx_description
1 polymer ?
#
loop_
_entity_poly.entity_id
_entity_poly.type
_entity_poly.pdbx_seq_one_letter_code
_entity_poly.pdbx_strand_id
1 'polypeptide(L)'
;VYKGLQALPKDIEYVLIHDGARPFVTKQMIEDTITAVKEYKACVVGMPVKDTIKITNTDQFSIQTPERQYVWAVQTPQAFSFELVWKAYSMLMEKEIPVTDDAMVVETFLHYPVKLIEGSYKNIKITTPEDLIVAHAFFTE
;
A
#
# COMPACT_ATOMS: atom_id res chain seq x y z
N VAL A 1 1.46 8.60 -9.40
CA VAL A 1 2.29 7.41 -9.65
C VAL A 1 2.64 7.28 -11.13
N TYR A 2 1.68 7.22 -12.06
CA TYR A 2 1.95 6.99 -13.49
C TYR A 2 3.02 7.92 -14.10
N LYS A 3 2.93 9.23 -13.86
CA LYS A 3 3.96 10.19 -14.31
C LYS A 3 5.34 9.90 -13.72
N GLY A 4 5.39 9.43 -12.49
CA GLY A 4 6.63 8.99 -11.86
C GLY A 4 7.22 7.77 -12.56
N LEU A 5 6.39 6.77 -12.85
CA LEU A 5 6.82 5.58 -13.60
C LEU A 5 7.33 5.93 -15.01
N GLN A 6 6.72 6.90 -15.69
CA GLN A 6 7.19 7.39 -17.00
C GLN A 6 8.58 8.02 -16.96
N ALA A 7 8.93 8.64 -15.84
CA ALA A 7 10.21 9.34 -15.66
C ALA A 7 11.37 8.41 -15.26
N LEU A 8 11.07 7.15 -14.89
CA LEU A 8 12.09 6.20 -14.49
C LEU A 8 12.85 5.63 -15.67
N PRO A 9 14.15 5.25 -15.49
CA PRO A 9 14.89 4.51 -16.50
C PRO A 9 14.18 3.19 -16.85
N LYS A 10 14.28 2.78 -18.13
CA LYS A 10 13.58 1.58 -18.62
C LYS A 10 14.26 0.25 -18.23
N ASP A 11 15.46 0.32 -17.71
CA ASP A 11 16.27 -0.84 -17.32
C ASP A 11 16.14 -1.23 -15.84
N ILE A 12 15.24 -0.56 -15.11
CA ILE A 12 14.94 -0.93 -13.71
C ILE A 12 14.07 -2.19 -13.66
N GLU A 13 14.35 -3.03 -12.67
CA GLU A 13 13.60 -4.28 -12.47
C GLU A 13 12.41 -4.11 -11.51
N TYR A 14 12.60 -3.32 -10.44
CA TYR A 14 11.62 -3.16 -9.36
C TYR A 14 11.46 -1.70 -8.98
N VAL A 15 10.26 -1.35 -8.54
CA VAL A 15 9.97 -0.04 -7.96
C VAL A 15 9.35 -0.19 -6.58
N LEU A 16 9.70 0.72 -5.67
CA LEU A 16 9.03 0.90 -4.39
C LEU A 16 8.34 2.26 -4.42
N ILE A 17 7.03 2.26 -4.19
CA ILE A 17 6.21 3.47 -4.15
C ILE A 17 5.91 3.75 -2.69
N HIS A 18 6.29 4.94 -2.23
CA HIS A 18 6.15 5.31 -0.82
C HIS A 18 5.48 6.68 -0.65
N ASP A 19 4.54 6.75 0.31
CA ASP A 19 3.89 8.00 0.70
C ASP A 19 4.89 8.93 1.41
N GLY A 20 5.12 10.13 0.87
CA GLY A 20 5.95 11.15 1.52
C GLY A 20 5.44 11.58 2.91
N ALA A 21 4.17 11.31 3.21
CA ALA A 21 3.56 11.58 4.51
C ALA A 21 3.71 10.43 5.54
N ARG A 22 4.53 9.40 5.28
CA ARG A 22 4.85 8.31 6.22
C ARG A 22 6.32 8.38 6.63
N PRO A 23 6.69 9.22 7.59
CA PRO A 23 8.09 9.43 7.95
C PRO A 23 8.71 8.29 8.77
N PHE A 24 7.91 7.35 9.29
CA PHE A 24 8.36 6.27 10.17
C PHE A 24 8.66 4.95 9.46
N VAL A 25 8.87 4.99 8.15
CA VAL A 25 9.42 3.83 7.42
C VAL A 25 10.82 3.52 7.94
N THR A 26 11.08 2.24 8.23
CA THR A 26 12.38 1.80 8.74
C THR A 26 13.21 1.15 7.63
N LYS A 27 14.54 1.11 7.83
CA LYS A 27 15.45 0.39 6.94
C LYS A 27 15.03 -1.08 6.79
N GLN A 28 14.64 -1.73 7.89
CA GLN A 28 14.21 -3.13 7.87
C GLN A 28 12.97 -3.33 6.99
N MET A 29 11.97 -2.45 7.11
CA MET A 29 10.77 -2.53 6.26
C MET A 29 11.11 -2.39 4.76
N ILE A 30 12.07 -1.54 4.42
CA ILE A 30 12.53 -1.37 3.03
C ILE A 30 13.25 -2.64 2.56
N GLU A 31 14.14 -3.21 3.36
CA GLU A 31 14.88 -4.44 3.05
C GLU A 31 13.94 -5.64 2.88
N ASP A 32 12.96 -5.80 3.78
CA ASP A 32 11.94 -6.85 3.70
C ASP A 32 11.07 -6.69 2.44
N THR A 33 10.72 -5.46 2.10
CA THR A 33 9.97 -5.15 0.88
C THR A 33 10.76 -5.51 -0.38
N ILE A 34 12.06 -5.18 -0.42
CA ILE A 34 12.95 -5.53 -1.54
C ILE A 34 13.07 -7.05 -1.69
N THR A 35 13.20 -7.76 -0.58
CA THR A 35 13.27 -9.23 -0.58
C THR A 35 11.97 -9.83 -1.10
N ALA A 36 10.84 -9.36 -0.58
CA ALA A 36 9.52 -9.87 -0.97
C ALA A 36 9.19 -9.58 -2.45
N VAL A 37 9.51 -8.40 -2.98
CA VAL A 37 9.19 -8.08 -4.39
C VAL A 37 10.01 -8.91 -5.37
N LYS A 38 11.22 -9.30 -5.01
CA LYS A 38 12.03 -10.22 -5.83
C LYS A 38 11.40 -11.60 -5.93
N GLU A 39 10.79 -12.07 -4.85
CA GLU A 39 10.12 -13.38 -4.79
C GLU A 39 8.72 -13.34 -5.41
N TYR A 40 7.89 -12.38 -4.99
CA TYR A 40 6.45 -12.36 -5.32
C TYR A 40 6.08 -11.43 -6.48
N LYS A 41 6.97 -10.56 -6.95
CA LYS A 41 6.78 -9.56 -8.01
C LYS A 41 5.80 -8.42 -7.66
N ALA A 42 4.97 -8.59 -6.64
CA ALA A 42 4.07 -7.57 -6.10
C ALA A 42 3.91 -7.80 -4.60
N CYS A 43 4.20 -6.79 -3.79
CA CYS A 43 3.99 -6.85 -2.35
C CYS A 43 3.70 -5.46 -1.78
N VAL A 44 3.02 -5.43 -0.66
CA VAL A 44 2.69 -4.20 0.07
C VAL A 44 2.91 -4.38 1.55
N VAL A 45 3.39 -3.33 2.19
CA VAL A 45 3.49 -3.26 3.64
C VAL A 45 2.12 -2.98 4.24
N GLY A 46 1.78 -3.67 5.31
CA GLY A 46 0.53 -3.46 6.03
C GLY A 46 0.59 -4.02 7.45
N MET A 47 -0.48 -3.81 8.20
CA MET A 47 -0.66 -4.37 9.53
C MET A 47 -2.04 -4.98 9.68
N PRO A 48 -2.19 -6.11 10.39
CA PRO A 48 -3.50 -6.61 10.79
C PRO A 48 -4.29 -5.53 11.53
N VAL A 49 -5.57 -5.37 11.23
CA VAL A 49 -6.41 -4.41 11.97
C VAL A 49 -6.61 -4.87 13.41
N LYS A 50 -6.65 -3.92 14.35
CA LYS A 50 -6.88 -4.21 15.78
C LYS A 50 -8.37 -4.16 16.13
N ASP A 51 -9.12 -3.28 15.48
CA ASP A 51 -10.53 -3.09 15.72
C ASP A 51 -11.40 -4.03 14.88
N THR A 52 -12.63 -4.26 15.33
CA THR A 52 -13.63 -4.91 14.51
C THR A 52 -14.05 -3.99 13.36
N ILE A 53 -13.97 -4.50 12.14
CA ILE A 53 -14.35 -3.74 10.93
C ILE A 53 -15.78 -4.09 10.54
N LYS A 54 -16.56 -3.07 10.19
CA LYS A 54 -17.91 -3.21 9.64
C LYS A 54 -17.92 -2.68 8.21
N ILE A 55 -18.46 -3.46 7.30
CA ILE A 55 -18.85 -2.98 5.98
C ILE A 55 -20.30 -2.51 6.08
N THR A 56 -20.58 -1.29 5.61
CA THR A 56 -21.90 -0.67 5.72
C THR A 56 -22.51 -0.38 4.35
N ASN A 57 -23.82 -0.20 4.31
CA ASN A 57 -24.50 0.42 3.18
C ASN A 57 -24.42 1.95 3.24
N THR A 58 -25.05 2.65 2.28
CA THR A 58 -25.09 4.12 2.20
C THR A 58 -25.76 4.78 3.40
N ASP A 59 -26.68 4.08 4.07
CA ASP A 59 -27.42 4.56 5.24
C ASP A 59 -26.72 4.21 6.55
N GLN A 60 -25.47 3.72 6.49
CA GLN A 60 -24.62 3.37 7.62
C GLN A 60 -25.11 2.16 8.45
N PHE A 61 -25.97 1.32 7.88
CA PHE A 61 -26.29 0.04 8.49
C PHE A 61 -25.21 -1.00 8.16
N SER A 62 -24.78 -1.76 9.17
CA SER A 62 -23.83 -2.85 9.00
C SER A 62 -24.42 -3.98 8.17
N ILE A 63 -23.74 -4.32 7.07
CA ILE A 63 -24.13 -5.42 6.16
C ILE A 63 -23.19 -6.62 6.27
N GLN A 64 -21.97 -6.43 6.74
CA GLN A 64 -20.98 -7.49 6.88
C GLN A 64 -19.97 -7.14 7.97
N THR A 65 -19.53 -8.16 8.69
CA THR A 65 -18.37 -8.08 9.60
C THR A 65 -17.34 -9.10 9.12
N PRO A 66 -16.28 -8.69 8.42
CA PRO A 66 -15.26 -9.62 7.95
C PRO A 66 -14.49 -10.22 9.14
N GLU A 67 -13.95 -11.42 8.96
CA GLU A 67 -13.07 -12.05 9.95
C GLU A 67 -11.79 -11.23 10.09
N ARG A 68 -11.60 -10.64 11.27
CA ARG A 68 -10.50 -9.69 11.55
C ARG A 68 -9.12 -10.24 11.21
N GLN A 69 -8.89 -11.53 11.40
CA GLN A 69 -7.61 -12.19 11.10
C GLN A 69 -7.18 -12.06 9.62
N TYR A 70 -8.12 -11.81 8.71
CA TYR A 70 -7.86 -11.63 7.28
C TYR A 70 -7.95 -10.18 6.81
N VAL A 71 -8.12 -9.23 7.72
CA VAL A 71 -8.25 -7.80 7.39
C VAL A 71 -6.99 -7.06 7.77
N TRP A 72 -6.38 -6.42 6.78
CA TRP A 72 -5.15 -5.67 6.92
C TRP A 72 -5.36 -4.20 6.56
N ALA A 73 -4.78 -3.31 7.35
CA ALA A 73 -4.65 -1.90 7.02
C ALA A 73 -3.37 -1.73 6.18
N VAL A 74 -3.54 -1.38 4.91
CA VAL A 74 -2.44 -1.25 3.96
C VAL A 74 -1.68 0.05 4.20
N GLN A 75 -0.36 -0.06 4.14
CA GLN A 75 0.59 1.04 4.28
C GLN A 75 1.42 1.17 2.98
N THR A 76 2.51 1.87 3.06
CA THR A 76 3.59 1.89 2.06
C THR A 76 4.93 1.66 2.77
N PRO A 77 5.98 1.12 2.11
CA PRO A 77 6.12 0.93 0.66
C PRO A 77 5.19 -0.11 0.05
N GLN A 78 4.80 0.15 -1.20
CA GLN A 78 4.20 -0.83 -2.09
C GLN A 78 5.20 -1.10 -3.22
N ALA A 79 5.54 -2.35 -3.44
CA ALA A 79 6.62 -2.71 -4.36
C ALA A 79 6.16 -3.68 -5.44
N PHE A 80 6.66 -3.45 -6.64
CA PHE A 80 6.27 -4.22 -7.81
C PHE A 80 7.46 -4.42 -8.76
N SER A 81 7.43 -5.50 -9.55
CA SER A 81 8.25 -5.51 -10.76
C SER A 81 7.80 -4.35 -11.65
N PHE A 82 8.77 -3.64 -12.25
CA PHE A 82 8.45 -2.46 -13.06
C PHE A 82 7.51 -2.80 -14.22
N GLU A 83 7.77 -3.90 -14.91
CA GLU A 83 6.94 -4.37 -16.02
C GLU A 83 5.48 -4.59 -15.61
N LEU A 84 5.27 -5.22 -14.44
CA LEU A 84 3.95 -5.53 -13.92
C LEU A 84 3.14 -4.26 -13.62
N VAL A 85 3.71 -3.35 -12.84
CA VAL A 85 3.02 -2.11 -12.45
C VAL A 85 2.87 -1.15 -13.62
N TRP A 86 3.84 -1.10 -14.53
CA TRP A 86 3.75 -0.30 -15.74
C TRP A 86 2.58 -0.75 -16.62
N LYS A 87 2.44 -2.06 -16.85
CA LYS A 87 1.33 -2.63 -17.61
C LYS A 87 -0.02 -2.31 -16.96
N ALA A 88 -0.13 -2.51 -15.64
CA ALA A 88 -1.37 -2.24 -14.92
C ALA A 88 -1.78 -0.76 -15.00
N TYR A 89 -0.84 0.17 -14.79
CA TYR A 89 -1.11 1.59 -14.90
C TYR A 89 -1.41 2.05 -16.33
N SER A 90 -0.79 1.45 -17.34
CA SER A 90 -1.13 1.73 -18.74
C SER A 90 -2.58 1.37 -19.05
N MET A 91 -3.06 0.25 -18.52
CA MET A 91 -4.47 -0.14 -18.65
C MET A 91 -5.42 0.77 -17.87
N LEU A 92 -5.02 1.22 -16.67
CA LEU A 92 -5.79 2.17 -15.87
C LEU A 92 -5.98 3.49 -16.62
N MET A 93 -4.95 3.99 -17.31
CA MET A 93 -5.02 5.25 -18.05
C MET A 93 -5.97 5.21 -19.25
N GLU A 94 -6.29 4.02 -19.75
CA GLU A 94 -7.30 3.81 -20.80
C GLU A 94 -8.72 3.72 -20.24
N LYS A 95 -8.86 3.48 -18.93
CA LYS A 95 -10.15 3.27 -18.24
C LYS A 95 -10.18 4.15 -16.99
N GLU A 96 -11.13 5.06 -16.91
CA GLU A 96 -11.34 5.92 -15.72
C GLU A 96 -12.02 5.12 -14.59
N ILE A 97 -11.28 4.25 -13.91
CA ILE A 97 -11.75 3.47 -12.75
C ILE A 97 -11.15 4.07 -11.48
N PRO A 98 -11.93 4.35 -10.43
CA PRO A 98 -11.39 4.81 -9.16
C PRO A 98 -10.57 3.71 -8.49
N VAL A 99 -9.37 4.06 -8.04
CA VAL A 99 -8.46 3.16 -7.31
C VAL A 99 -7.99 3.83 -6.03
N THR A 100 -7.78 3.03 -5.00
CA THR A 100 -7.38 3.52 -3.65
C THR A 100 -5.89 3.44 -3.41
N ASP A 101 -5.22 2.43 -4.00
CA ASP A 101 -3.77 2.24 -3.87
C ASP A 101 -3.18 1.56 -5.13
N ASP A 102 -1.86 1.44 -5.16
CA ASP A 102 -1.13 0.86 -6.30
C ASP A 102 -1.37 -0.65 -6.44
N ALA A 103 -1.53 -1.35 -5.32
CA ALA A 103 -1.86 -2.78 -5.30
C ALA A 103 -3.20 -3.04 -5.99
N MET A 104 -4.21 -2.22 -5.71
CA MET A 104 -5.53 -2.35 -6.33
C MET A 104 -5.46 -2.21 -7.86
N VAL A 105 -4.56 -1.39 -8.39
CA VAL A 105 -4.35 -1.26 -9.84
C VAL A 105 -3.87 -2.60 -10.44
N VAL A 106 -2.89 -3.21 -9.81
CA VAL A 106 -2.33 -4.50 -10.25
C VAL A 106 -3.36 -5.63 -10.10
N GLU A 107 -4.08 -5.67 -8.99
CA GLU A 107 -5.12 -6.66 -8.74
C GLU A 107 -6.29 -6.55 -9.73
N THR A 108 -6.76 -5.33 -9.98
CA THR A 108 -7.92 -5.07 -10.83
C THR A 108 -7.65 -5.37 -12.31
N PHE A 109 -6.50 -4.91 -12.83
CA PHE A 109 -6.22 -5.00 -14.27
C PHE A 109 -5.47 -6.26 -14.67
N LEU A 110 -4.68 -6.84 -13.79
CA LEU A 110 -3.86 -8.02 -14.10
C LEU A 110 -4.27 -9.27 -13.33
N HIS A 111 -5.21 -9.15 -12.38
CA HIS A 111 -5.61 -10.24 -11.47
C HIS A 111 -4.40 -10.92 -10.81
N TYR A 112 -3.35 -10.12 -10.56
CA TYR A 112 -2.11 -10.61 -9.98
C TYR A 112 -2.18 -10.54 -8.45
N PRO A 113 -1.84 -11.64 -7.74
CA PRO A 113 -1.88 -11.65 -6.28
C PRO A 113 -0.79 -10.76 -5.69
N VAL A 114 -1.17 -9.92 -4.73
CA VAL A 114 -0.24 -9.04 -4.03
C VAL A 114 0.05 -9.59 -2.64
N LYS A 115 1.32 -9.79 -2.34
CA LYS A 115 1.77 -10.30 -1.03
C LYS A 115 1.72 -9.20 0.02
N LEU A 116 1.02 -9.44 1.14
CA LEU A 116 1.10 -8.59 2.32
C LEU A 116 2.34 -8.95 3.13
N ILE A 117 3.11 -7.94 3.52
CA ILE A 117 4.24 -8.08 4.45
C ILE A 117 4.03 -7.19 5.66
N GLU A 118 4.48 -7.66 6.81
CA GLU A 118 4.28 -6.95 8.06
C GLU A 118 5.11 -5.67 8.11
N GLY A 119 4.46 -4.56 8.44
CA GLY A 119 5.07 -3.25 8.62
C GLY A 119 5.21 -2.88 10.09
N SER A 120 4.66 -1.74 10.45
CA SER A 120 4.63 -1.27 11.84
C SER A 120 3.38 -0.42 12.08
N TYR A 121 2.78 -0.55 13.26
CA TYR A 121 1.72 0.37 13.70
C TYR A 121 2.22 1.81 13.85
N LYS A 122 3.54 2.02 13.98
CA LYS A 122 4.15 3.36 13.97
C LYS A 122 4.29 3.97 12.58
N ASN A 123 4.18 3.17 11.50
CA ASN A 123 4.28 3.65 10.12
C ASN A 123 2.96 4.33 9.66
N ILE A 124 2.51 5.30 10.44
CA ILE A 124 1.29 6.07 10.18
C ILE A 124 1.47 7.03 9.01
N LYS A 125 0.37 7.36 8.34
CA LYS A 125 0.29 8.44 7.36
C LYS A 125 -0.18 9.71 8.05
N ILE A 126 0.64 10.75 8.05
CA ILE A 126 0.31 12.04 8.67
C ILE A 126 -0.59 12.81 7.70
N THR A 127 -1.88 12.88 8.01
CA THR A 127 -2.90 13.53 7.17
C THR A 127 -3.78 14.51 7.94
N THR A 128 -3.80 14.41 9.26
CA THR A 128 -4.61 15.26 10.16
C THR A 128 -3.74 15.90 11.23
N PRO A 129 -4.21 16.99 11.89
CA PRO A 129 -3.52 17.57 13.03
C PRO A 129 -3.29 16.59 14.19
N GLU A 130 -4.22 15.67 14.42
CA GLU A 130 -4.12 14.62 15.44
C GLU A 130 -2.96 13.67 15.14
N ASP A 131 -2.72 13.35 13.86
CA ASP A 131 -1.61 12.51 13.45
C ASP A 131 -0.25 13.13 13.81
N LEU A 132 -0.15 14.47 13.81
CA LEU A 132 1.07 15.17 14.23
C LEU A 132 1.36 14.97 15.72
N ILE A 133 0.32 14.92 16.56
CA ILE A 133 0.47 14.65 18.01
C ILE A 133 1.01 13.24 18.20
N VAL A 134 0.43 12.26 17.49
CA VAL A 134 0.88 10.86 17.53
C VAL A 134 2.32 10.74 17.01
N ALA A 135 2.62 11.40 15.89
CA ALA A 135 3.96 11.41 15.31
C ALA A 135 5.00 12.00 16.27
N HIS A 136 4.66 13.09 16.97
CA HIS A 136 5.54 13.68 17.97
C HIS A 136 5.87 12.69 19.10
N ALA A 137 4.87 11.94 19.57
CA ALA A 137 5.09 10.92 20.59
C ALA A 137 6.08 9.83 20.14
N PHE A 138 6.05 9.44 18.86
CA PHE A 138 6.99 8.46 18.32
C PHE A 138 8.43 8.96 18.19
N PHE A 139 8.62 10.27 18.03
CA PHE A 139 9.97 10.85 17.98
C PHE A 139 10.62 11.01 19.37
N THR A 140 9.83 10.97 20.44
CA THR A 140 10.32 11.17 21.81
C THR A 140 10.62 9.85 22.55
N GLU A 141 10.35 8.71 21.92
CA GLU A 141 10.77 7.38 22.39
C GLU A 141 12.21 7.06 21.95
#